data_131c9f7a84a20430cdede033b08afc66
#
_entry.id   131c9f7a84a20430cdede033b08afc66
#
_cell.length_a   1.000
_cell.length_b   1.000
_cell.length_c   1.000
_cell.angle_alpha   90.00
_cell.angle_beta   90.00
_cell.angle_gamma   90.00
#
_symmetry.space_group_name_H-M   'P 1'
#
loop_
_entity.id
_entity.type
_entity.pdbx_description
1 polymer ?
#
loop_
_entity_poly.entity_id
_entity_poly.type
_entity_poly.pdbx_seq_one_letter_code
_entity_poly.pdbx_strand_id
1 'polypeptide(L)'
;MAWEYLVNVLHLDPADLYVTVFEGSAEEKLERDNEAAGYWLKHVPSDHIINGNKHDNFWEMGDTGPCGPCSEIHLDSRSPEEKAKVPGRELVNKDDPQVIEIWNLVFMQYNRKADGSLEKLSMNVIDTGMGFERLVRALQGKHSNYDTDVFQPIIRVISNMCGKEY
;
A
#
# COMPACT_ATOMS: atom_id res chain seq x y z
N MET A 1 -3.95 1.03 14.89
CA MET A 1 -2.45 1.10 14.91
C MET A 1 -1.91 1.76 13.64
N ALA A 2 -2.01 1.17 12.42
CA ALA A 2 -1.40 1.76 11.21
C ALA A 2 -1.83 3.21 10.97
N TRP A 3 -3.12 3.47 10.92
CA TRP A 3 -3.68 4.82 10.78
C TRP A 3 -3.17 5.78 11.86
N GLU A 4 -3.25 5.37 13.11
CA GLU A 4 -2.81 6.16 14.25
C GLU A 4 -1.31 6.52 14.14
N TYR A 5 -0.49 5.55 13.73
CA TYR A 5 0.94 5.78 13.53
C TYR A 5 1.20 6.79 12.41
N LEU A 6 0.57 6.61 11.24
CA LEU A 6 0.78 7.51 10.11
C LEU A 6 0.27 8.93 10.39
N VAL A 7 -0.91 9.06 10.98
CA VAL A 7 -1.57 10.37 11.14
C VAL A 7 -1.17 11.05 12.46
N ASN A 8 -1.20 10.33 13.60
CA ASN A 8 -0.99 10.94 14.90
C ASN A 8 0.48 11.01 15.31
N VAL A 9 1.31 10.07 14.83
CA VAL A 9 2.74 10.01 15.19
C VAL A 9 3.60 10.64 14.09
N LEU A 10 3.37 10.27 12.85
CA LEU A 10 4.16 10.76 11.71
C LEU A 10 3.58 12.03 11.08
N HIS A 11 2.38 12.44 11.47
CA HIS A 11 1.71 13.67 11.04
C HIS A 11 1.49 13.77 9.51
N LEU A 12 1.26 12.64 8.85
CA LEU A 12 0.82 12.65 7.46
C LEU A 12 -0.61 13.21 7.38
N ASP A 13 -0.89 14.01 6.36
CA ASP A 13 -2.23 14.58 6.18
C ASP A 13 -3.24 13.48 5.80
N PRO A 14 -4.31 13.26 6.58
CA PRO A 14 -5.35 12.30 6.22
C PRO A 14 -5.99 12.54 4.85
N ALA A 15 -6.02 13.78 4.38
CA ALA A 15 -6.57 14.14 3.06
C ALA A 15 -5.74 13.59 1.89
N ASP A 16 -4.48 13.23 2.13
CA ASP A 16 -3.56 12.68 1.15
C ASP A 16 -3.49 11.15 1.18
N LEU A 17 -4.20 10.52 2.12
CA LEU A 17 -4.18 9.08 2.30
C LEU A 17 -5.41 8.42 1.66
N TYR A 18 -5.14 7.44 0.81
CA TYR A 18 -6.12 6.56 0.19
C TYR A 18 -5.90 5.14 0.68
N VAL A 19 -6.96 4.35 0.72
CA VAL A 19 -6.87 2.94 1.12
C VAL A 19 -7.52 2.06 0.08
N THR A 20 -6.97 0.87 -0.11
CA THR A 20 -7.58 -0.14 -0.98
C THR A 20 -8.22 -1.23 -0.14
N VAL A 21 -9.24 -1.88 -0.68
CA VAL A 21 -9.82 -3.10 -0.12
C VAL A 21 -10.06 -4.10 -1.24
N PHE A 22 -9.94 -5.37 -0.94
CA PHE A 22 -10.17 -6.43 -1.91
C PHE A 22 -11.60 -6.39 -2.46
N GLU A 23 -11.74 -6.31 -3.78
CA GLU A 23 -13.05 -6.22 -4.45
C GLU A 23 -13.79 -7.56 -4.58
N GLY A 24 -13.10 -8.67 -4.24
CA GLY A 24 -13.58 -10.02 -4.44
C GLY A 24 -13.04 -10.67 -5.71
N SER A 25 -13.34 -11.95 -5.88
CA SER A 25 -13.01 -12.72 -7.09
C SER A 25 -14.14 -13.70 -7.39
N ALA A 26 -14.84 -13.47 -8.49
CA ALA A 26 -15.91 -14.38 -8.94
C ALA A 26 -15.36 -15.77 -9.31
N GLU A 27 -14.14 -15.82 -9.86
CA GLU A 27 -13.45 -17.06 -10.24
C GLU A 27 -13.21 -17.97 -9.03
N GLU A 28 -12.75 -17.37 -7.92
CA GLU A 28 -12.46 -18.08 -6.68
C GLU A 28 -13.63 -18.08 -5.68
N LYS A 29 -14.76 -17.50 -6.08
CA LYS A 29 -15.96 -17.36 -5.22
C LYS A 29 -15.67 -16.63 -3.90
N LEU A 30 -14.79 -15.62 -3.98
CA LEU A 30 -14.46 -14.76 -2.86
C LEU A 30 -15.28 -13.47 -2.95
N GLU A 31 -15.84 -13.06 -1.83
CA GLU A 31 -16.57 -11.81 -1.73
C GLU A 31 -15.65 -10.62 -1.48
N ARG A 32 -16.18 -9.41 -1.74
CA ARG A 32 -15.50 -8.16 -1.39
C ARG A 32 -15.26 -8.09 0.11
N ASP A 33 -14.10 -7.57 0.52
CA ASP A 33 -13.78 -7.33 1.93
C ASP A 33 -14.54 -6.12 2.48
N ASN A 34 -15.79 -6.36 2.84
CA ASN A 34 -16.67 -5.36 3.45
C ASN A 34 -16.29 -5.07 4.91
N GLU A 35 -15.60 -5.99 5.58
CA GLU A 35 -15.15 -5.79 6.96
C GLU A 35 -14.04 -4.74 6.99
N ALA A 36 -13.00 -4.89 6.16
CA ALA A 36 -11.94 -3.89 6.03
C ALA A 36 -12.51 -2.51 5.63
N ALA A 37 -13.41 -2.47 4.63
CA ALA A 37 -14.08 -1.23 4.23
C ALA A 37 -14.82 -0.58 5.40
N GLY A 38 -15.53 -1.37 6.22
CA GLY A 38 -16.24 -0.88 7.40
C GLY A 38 -15.33 -0.33 8.49
N TYR A 39 -14.11 -0.88 8.63
CA TYR A 39 -13.12 -0.31 9.53
C TYR A 39 -12.55 1.01 9.00
N TRP A 40 -12.26 1.09 7.70
CA TRP A 40 -11.71 2.29 7.08
C TRP A 40 -12.69 3.47 7.07
N LEU A 41 -13.99 3.24 6.94
CA LEU A 41 -15.01 4.30 7.03
C LEU A 41 -15.01 5.08 8.35
N LYS A 42 -14.35 4.56 9.39
CA LYS A 42 -14.15 5.28 10.66
C LYS A 42 -13.00 6.30 10.61
N HIS A 43 -12.19 6.25 9.58
CA HIS A 43 -10.95 7.01 9.47
C HIS A 43 -10.89 7.89 8.22
N VAL A 44 -11.43 7.41 7.11
CA VAL A 44 -11.40 8.11 5.82
C VAL A 44 -12.81 8.22 5.23
N PRO A 45 -13.09 9.23 4.40
CA PRO A 45 -14.33 9.32 3.66
C PRO A 45 -14.42 8.17 2.61
N SER A 46 -15.64 7.86 2.19
CA SER A 46 -15.89 6.70 1.31
C SER A 46 -15.20 6.78 -0.05
N ASP A 47 -14.97 7.98 -0.55
CA ASP A 47 -14.27 8.24 -1.81
C ASP A 47 -12.74 8.04 -1.71
N HIS A 48 -12.20 7.90 -0.50
CA HIS A 48 -10.82 7.48 -0.26
C HIS A 48 -10.66 5.96 -0.11
N ILE A 49 -11.75 5.19 -0.19
CA ILE A 49 -11.71 3.73 -0.17
C ILE A 49 -11.88 3.20 -1.59
N ILE A 50 -10.87 2.57 -2.13
CA ILE A 50 -10.81 2.09 -3.51
C ILE A 50 -10.88 0.57 -3.51
N ASN A 51 -11.66 0.01 -4.43
CA ASN A 51 -11.67 -1.43 -4.65
C ASN A 51 -10.42 -1.82 -5.46
N GLY A 52 -9.67 -2.80 -4.95
CA GLY A 52 -8.53 -3.38 -5.63
C GLY A 52 -8.81 -4.82 -6.05
N ASN A 53 -8.28 -5.19 -7.20
CA ASN A 53 -8.44 -6.51 -7.77
C ASN A 53 -7.59 -7.55 -7.01
N LYS A 54 -7.66 -8.81 -7.45
CA LYS A 54 -6.90 -9.91 -6.81
C LYS A 54 -5.39 -9.70 -6.88
N HIS A 55 -4.88 -9.12 -7.95
CA HIS A 55 -3.44 -8.88 -8.13
C HIS A 55 -2.90 -7.93 -7.04
N ASP A 56 -3.66 -6.89 -6.73
CA ASP A 56 -3.22 -5.84 -5.82
C ASP A 56 -3.65 -6.13 -4.36
N ASN A 57 -4.86 -6.67 -4.17
CA ASN A 57 -5.47 -6.79 -2.84
C ASN A 57 -5.77 -8.22 -2.36
N PHE A 58 -5.10 -9.23 -2.93
CA PHE A 58 -5.13 -10.58 -2.39
C PHE A 58 -3.70 -11.14 -2.30
N TRP A 59 -3.16 -11.15 -1.09
CA TRP A 59 -1.80 -11.59 -0.86
C TRP A 59 -1.70 -13.11 -0.78
N GLU A 60 -0.69 -13.67 -1.43
CA GLU A 60 -0.38 -15.09 -1.41
C GLU A 60 1.11 -15.27 -1.08
N MET A 61 1.43 -16.18 -0.17
CA MET A 61 2.82 -16.47 0.21
C MET A 61 3.63 -17.02 -0.95
N GLY A 62 2.96 -17.72 -1.87
CA GLY A 62 3.51 -18.36 -3.06
C GLY A 62 2.46 -19.23 -3.71
N ASP A 63 2.88 -20.23 -4.48
CA ASP A 63 1.97 -21.16 -5.17
C ASP A 63 1.10 -21.95 -4.18
N THR A 64 1.58 -22.13 -2.96
CA THR A 64 0.87 -22.77 -1.84
C THR A 64 1.20 -22.07 -0.53
N GLY A 65 0.30 -22.16 0.44
CA GLY A 65 0.52 -21.60 1.77
C GLY A 65 -0.54 -20.58 2.18
N PRO A 66 -0.31 -19.89 3.30
CA PRO A 66 -1.22 -18.87 3.81
C PRO A 66 -1.48 -17.76 2.79
N CYS A 67 -2.73 -17.35 2.71
CA CYS A 67 -3.15 -16.28 1.81
C CYS A 67 -4.42 -15.60 2.33
N GLY A 68 -4.77 -14.47 1.75
CA GLY A 68 -6.00 -13.76 2.08
C GLY A 68 -6.07 -12.36 1.52
N PRO A 69 -7.20 -11.69 1.68
CA PRO A 69 -7.35 -10.31 1.25
C PRO A 69 -6.37 -9.41 1.99
N CYS A 70 -5.98 -8.34 1.33
CA CYS A 70 -5.16 -7.31 1.96
C CYS A 70 -5.73 -5.91 1.67
N SER A 71 -5.27 -4.95 2.46
CA SER A 71 -5.65 -3.55 2.36
C SER A 71 -4.38 -2.72 2.38
N GLU A 72 -4.19 -1.92 1.36
CA GLU A 72 -3.02 -1.06 1.22
C GLU A 72 -3.36 0.37 1.67
N ILE A 73 -2.36 1.07 2.17
CA ILE A 73 -2.44 2.51 2.42
C ILE A 73 -1.52 3.19 1.42
N HIS A 74 -2.09 4.11 0.65
CA HIS A 74 -1.41 4.91 -0.37
C HIS A 74 -1.31 6.35 0.08
N LEU A 75 -0.20 6.99 -0.27
CA LEU A 75 0.00 8.42 -0.08
C LEU A 75 0.06 9.12 -1.44
N ASP A 76 -0.74 10.15 -1.60
CA ASP A 76 -0.64 11.11 -2.71
C ASP A 76 0.28 12.27 -2.29
N SER A 77 1.51 12.25 -2.78
CA SER A 77 2.53 13.24 -2.47
C SER A 77 2.62 14.38 -3.51
N ARG A 78 1.66 14.47 -4.43
CA ARG A 78 1.61 15.50 -5.46
C ARG A 78 1.29 16.89 -4.89
N SER A 79 1.56 17.91 -5.69
CA SER A 79 1.20 19.28 -5.33
C SER A 79 -0.33 19.49 -5.32
N PRO A 80 -0.84 20.49 -4.58
CA PRO A 80 -2.27 20.82 -4.60
C PRO A 80 -2.83 21.08 -5.99
N GLU A 81 -2.03 21.68 -6.88
CA GLU A 81 -2.41 21.99 -8.26
C GLU A 81 -2.58 20.72 -9.10
N GLU A 82 -1.75 19.70 -8.87
CA GLU A 82 -1.86 18.40 -9.53
C GLU A 82 -3.06 17.61 -9.03
N LYS A 83 -3.28 17.60 -7.70
CA LYS A 83 -4.44 16.96 -7.06
C LYS A 83 -5.76 17.57 -7.53
N ALA A 84 -5.79 18.90 -7.78
CA ALA A 84 -6.97 19.57 -8.29
C ALA A 84 -7.31 19.19 -9.75
N LYS A 85 -6.32 18.79 -10.55
CA LYS A 85 -6.51 18.37 -11.94
C LYS A 85 -7.00 16.92 -12.05
N VAL A 86 -6.39 16.04 -11.26
CA VAL A 86 -6.71 14.60 -11.24
C VAL A 86 -6.79 14.15 -9.79
N PRO A 87 -7.96 13.72 -9.29
CA PRO A 87 -8.09 13.19 -7.94
C PRO A 87 -7.16 12.01 -7.69
N GLY A 88 -6.53 11.95 -6.51
CA GLY A 88 -5.59 10.89 -6.17
C GLY A 88 -6.16 9.48 -6.28
N ARG A 89 -7.45 9.33 -5.98
CA ARG A 89 -8.17 8.05 -6.12
C ARG A 89 -8.09 7.40 -7.50
N GLU A 90 -7.93 8.23 -8.56
CA GLU A 90 -7.84 7.75 -9.93
C GLU A 90 -6.44 7.21 -10.27
N LEU A 91 -5.46 7.52 -9.43
CA LEU A 91 -4.06 7.16 -9.62
C LEU A 91 -3.57 6.04 -8.69
N VAL A 92 -4.38 5.64 -7.71
CA VAL A 92 -4.09 4.48 -6.85
C VAL A 92 -3.94 3.23 -7.71
N ASN A 93 -2.83 2.51 -7.58
CA ASN A 93 -2.46 1.32 -8.37
C ASN A 93 -2.47 1.56 -9.90
N LYS A 94 -2.01 2.76 -10.33
CA LYS A 94 -1.86 3.16 -11.73
C LYS A 94 -0.43 3.52 -12.10
N ASP A 95 0.54 3.03 -11.34
CA ASP A 95 1.98 3.28 -11.55
C ASP A 95 2.37 4.78 -11.51
N ASP A 96 1.54 5.63 -10.85
CA ASP A 96 1.91 7.02 -10.64
C ASP A 96 3.03 7.11 -9.60
N PRO A 97 4.18 7.74 -9.93
CA PRO A 97 5.33 7.78 -9.03
C PRO A 97 5.12 8.63 -7.78
N GLN A 98 4.04 9.39 -7.71
CA GLN A 98 3.71 10.27 -6.58
C GLN A 98 2.50 9.78 -5.78
N VAL A 99 1.74 8.78 -6.28
CA VAL A 99 0.63 8.15 -5.56
C VAL A 99 1.02 6.71 -5.25
N ILE A 100 1.69 6.53 -4.14
CA ILE A 100 2.42 5.30 -3.82
C ILE A 100 1.84 4.56 -2.62
N GLU A 101 1.82 3.24 -2.72
CA GLU A 101 1.61 2.37 -1.56
C GLU A 101 2.76 2.56 -0.56
N ILE A 102 2.41 2.84 0.69
CA ILE A 102 3.37 2.97 1.80
C ILE A 102 3.25 1.85 2.82
N TRP A 103 2.11 1.18 2.89
CA TRP A 103 1.86 0.11 3.87
C TRP A 103 0.82 -0.88 3.35
N ASN A 104 1.09 -2.18 3.50
CA ASN A 104 0.14 -3.25 3.19
C ASN A 104 -0.25 -4.00 4.48
N LEU A 105 -1.55 -4.19 4.68
CA LEU A 105 -2.15 -4.90 5.80
C LEU A 105 -2.77 -6.19 5.28
N VAL A 106 -2.17 -7.34 5.61
CA VAL A 106 -2.57 -8.65 5.09
C VAL A 106 -3.44 -9.38 6.11
N PHE A 107 -4.61 -9.83 5.67
CA PHE A 107 -5.59 -10.55 6.49
C PHE A 107 -5.63 -12.02 6.06
N MET A 108 -4.66 -12.82 6.51
CA MET A 108 -4.58 -14.24 6.16
C MET A 108 -5.78 -14.98 6.74
N GLN A 109 -6.63 -15.51 5.86
CA GLN A 109 -7.86 -16.22 6.20
C GLN A 109 -7.90 -17.62 5.59
N TYR A 110 -7.02 -17.89 4.61
CA TYR A 110 -7.02 -19.12 3.84
C TYR A 110 -5.63 -19.72 3.73
N ASN A 111 -5.60 -20.98 3.34
CA ASN A 111 -4.41 -21.70 2.90
C ASN A 111 -4.63 -22.18 1.45
N ARG A 112 -3.75 -21.78 0.54
CA ARG A 112 -3.74 -22.25 -0.86
C ARG A 112 -3.13 -23.65 -0.89
N LYS A 113 -3.88 -24.63 -1.42
CA LYS A 113 -3.41 -26.02 -1.60
C LYS A 113 -2.74 -26.21 -2.97
N ALA A 114 -2.02 -27.29 -3.13
CA ALA A 114 -1.33 -27.63 -4.37
C ALA A 114 -2.29 -27.87 -5.56
N ASP A 115 -3.55 -28.19 -5.31
CA ASP A 115 -4.60 -28.31 -6.32
C ASP A 115 -5.25 -26.96 -6.68
N GLY A 116 -4.77 -25.85 -6.11
CA GLY A 116 -5.29 -24.51 -6.30
C GLY A 116 -6.49 -24.16 -5.42
N SER A 117 -7.05 -25.10 -4.65
CA SER A 117 -8.18 -24.82 -3.77
C SER A 117 -7.79 -24.00 -2.55
N LEU A 118 -8.76 -23.24 -2.01
CA LEU A 118 -8.62 -22.46 -0.79
C LEU A 118 -9.27 -23.21 0.38
N GLU A 119 -8.51 -23.42 1.44
CA GLU A 119 -9.01 -23.92 2.70
C GLU A 119 -9.00 -22.83 3.75
N LYS A 120 -10.14 -22.61 4.43
CA LYS A 120 -10.21 -21.57 5.46
C LYS A 120 -9.34 -21.94 6.66
N LEU A 121 -8.53 -20.99 7.14
CA LEU A 121 -7.73 -21.18 8.34
C LEU A 121 -8.62 -21.28 9.57
N SER A 122 -8.15 -22.02 10.58
CA SER A 122 -8.84 -22.17 11.88
C SER A 122 -8.89 -20.86 12.69
N MET A 123 -8.00 -19.90 12.37
CA MET A 123 -7.94 -18.57 12.97
C MET A 123 -7.48 -17.57 11.92
N ASN A 124 -7.98 -16.36 11.99
CA ASN A 124 -7.50 -15.26 11.16
C ASN A 124 -6.17 -14.74 11.72
N VAL A 125 -5.23 -14.47 10.85
CA VAL A 125 -3.90 -13.94 11.21
C VAL A 125 -3.68 -12.64 10.44
N ILE A 126 -3.11 -11.65 11.10
CA ILE A 126 -2.73 -10.38 10.48
C ILE A 126 -1.22 -10.35 10.34
N ASP A 127 -0.76 -10.07 9.14
CA ASP A 127 0.62 -9.74 8.83
C ASP A 127 0.67 -8.35 8.19
N THR A 128 1.84 -7.74 8.13
CA THR A 128 1.96 -6.41 7.55
C THR A 128 3.34 -6.16 6.98
N GLY A 129 3.37 -5.45 5.85
CA GLY A 129 4.58 -4.96 5.21
C GLY A 129 4.50 -3.46 4.98
N MET A 130 5.50 -2.72 5.47
CA MET A 130 5.63 -1.28 5.27
C MET A 130 6.87 -0.98 4.45
N GLY A 131 6.72 -0.18 3.40
CA GLY A 131 7.85 0.28 2.59
C GLY A 131 8.67 1.32 3.35
N PHE A 132 9.77 0.90 3.99
CA PHE A 132 10.62 1.80 4.76
C PHE A 132 11.09 3.00 3.93
N GLU A 133 11.64 2.77 2.75
CA GLU A 133 12.16 3.81 1.87
C GLU A 133 11.05 4.72 1.34
N ARG A 134 9.87 4.15 1.06
CA ARG A 134 8.70 4.92 0.63
C ARG A 134 8.21 5.84 1.74
N LEU A 135 8.20 5.36 2.98
CA LEU A 135 7.81 6.15 4.14
C LEU A 135 8.82 7.26 4.43
N VAL A 136 10.14 6.95 4.42
CA VAL A 136 11.21 7.95 4.59
C VAL A 136 11.11 9.03 3.52
N ARG A 137 10.87 8.64 2.26
CA ARG A 137 10.64 9.56 1.15
C ARG A 137 9.49 10.52 1.44
N ALA A 138 8.36 9.98 1.91
CA ALA A 138 7.18 10.78 2.26
C ALA A 138 7.51 11.80 3.37
N LEU A 139 8.16 11.35 4.45
CA LEU A 139 8.51 12.19 5.60
C LEU A 139 9.55 13.27 5.25
N GLN A 140 10.43 13.00 4.30
CA GLN A 140 11.44 13.97 3.84
C GLN A 140 10.95 14.86 2.68
N GLY A 141 9.71 14.70 2.23
CA GLY A 141 9.14 15.46 1.11
C GLY A 141 9.92 15.28 -0.20
N LYS A 142 10.42 14.06 -0.46
CA LYS A 142 11.19 13.74 -1.67
C LYS A 142 10.30 13.12 -2.74
N HIS A 143 10.69 13.26 -4.01
CA HIS A 143 9.98 12.67 -5.15
C HIS A 143 10.56 11.32 -5.58
N SER A 144 11.73 10.95 -5.09
CA SER A 144 12.35 9.65 -5.31
C SER A 144 12.88 9.07 -3.99
N ASN A 145 12.82 7.76 -3.83
CA ASN A 145 13.44 7.06 -2.70
C ASN A 145 14.96 7.32 -2.67
N TYR A 146 15.56 7.46 -3.85
CA TYR A 146 17.01 7.69 -4.00
C TYR A 146 17.46 9.09 -3.57
N ASP A 147 16.54 10.05 -3.46
CA ASP A 147 16.83 11.42 -3.00
C ASP A 147 16.83 11.55 -1.47
N THR A 148 16.51 10.46 -0.77
CA THR A 148 16.50 10.42 0.69
C THR A 148 17.91 10.28 1.28
N ASP A 149 18.06 10.61 2.54
CA ASP A 149 19.30 10.45 3.31
C ASP A 149 19.74 8.98 3.45
N VAL A 150 18.82 8.03 3.22
CA VAL A 150 19.12 6.59 3.18
C VAL A 150 20.06 6.25 2.01
N PHE A 151 19.82 6.80 0.84
CA PHE A 151 20.58 6.45 -0.38
C PHE A 151 21.62 7.49 -0.78
N GLN A 152 21.43 8.75 -0.47
CA GLN A 152 22.33 9.83 -0.91
C GLN A 152 23.79 9.65 -0.49
N PRO A 153 24.16 9.12 0.69
CA PRO A 153 25.54 8.83 1.02
C PRO A 153 26.18 7.80 0.09
N ILE A 154 25.44 6.75 -0.26
CA ILE A 154 25.91 5.68 -1.17
C ILE A 154 26.06 6.24 -2.60
N ILE A 155 25.08 7.00 -3.07
CA ILE A 155 25.11 7.62 -4.40
C ILE A 155 26.30 8.57 -4.55
N ARG A 156 26.61 9.37 -3.52
CA ARG A 156 27.77 10.25 -3.51
C ARG A 156 29.10 9.49 -3.63
N VAL A 157 29.22 8.36 -2.95
CA VAL A 157 30.42 7.51 -3.08
C VAL A 157 30.54 6.98 -4.51
N ILE A 158 29.44 6.47 -5.07
CA ILE A 158 29.42 5.98 -6.46
C ILE A 158 29.77 7.09 -7.45
N SER A 159 29.17 8.28 -7.31
CA SER A 159 29.45 9.45 -8.15
C SER A 159 30.94 9.81 -8.12
N ASN A 160 31.55 9.85 -6.94
CA ASN A 160 32.96 10.15 -6.79
C ASN A 160 33.88 9.10 -7.46
N MET A 161 33.49 7.80 -7.34
CA MET A 161 34.25 6.70 -7.97
C MET A 161 34.13 6.71 -9.48
N CYS A 162 32.99 7.06 -10.02
CA CYS A 162 32.72 7.04 -11.47
C CYS A 162 33.04 8.37 -12.16
N GLY A 163 33.22 9.45 -11.41
CA GLY A 163 33.36 10.80 -11.95
C GLY A 163 32.11 11.32 -12.67
N LYS A 164 30.92 10.84 -12.26
CA LYS A 164 29.62 11.25 -12.82
C LYS A 164 28.70 11.77 -11.71
N GLU A 165 28.00 12.82 -11.99
CA GLU A 165 26.94 13.34 -11.10
C GLU A 165 25.66 12.51 -11.23
N TYR A 166 24.92 12.45 -10.12
CA TYR A 166 23.60 11.83 -10.04
C TYR A 166 22.52 12.82 -10.47
#